data_bf6fc2f1def2d4c177065e196fd8393b
#
_entry.id   bf6fc2f1def2d4c177065e196fd8393b
#
_cell.length_a   1.000
_cell.length_b   1.000
_cell.length_c   1.000
_cell.angle_alpha   90.00
_cell.angle_beta   90.00
_cell.angle_gamma   90.00
#
_symmetry.space_group_name_H-M   'P 1'
#
loop_
_entity.id
_entity.type
_entity.pdbx_description
1 polymer ?
#
loop_
_entity_poly.entity_id
_entity_poly.type
_entity_poly.pdbx_seq_one_letter_code
_entity_poly.pdbx_strand_id
1 'polypeptide(L)'
;GSEMCIRDRLPVGEYYRTYGSLCLKLSKFRRAEDAFKKAICWNPVDLDSYLGLAECYKNLNMLSRYLDVTKQAYRFCCSRATMARYYRNMGFYYVARYNTEAARVCYTYSNIYYKTDNADNELKYLEQALNDKTPEYSVKQMQVILDKNEVEPGPDSKTIGIIYRVGELMMNDKDYRLARDCFSIVYDITQETQLKTLLDELDKDLEDNNA
;
A
#
# COMPACT_ATOMS: atom_id res chain seq x y z
N GLY A 1 42.43 -4.42 -8.33
CA GLY A 1 41.17 -3.84 -7.92
C GLY A 1 40.10 -4.92 -8.02
N SER A 2 39.68 -5.52 -6.90
CA SER A 2 38.57 -6.46 -6.89
C SER A 2 37.30 -5.68 -7.23
N GLU A 3 36.68 -5.97 -8.37
CA GLU A 3 35.30 -5.59 -8.62
C GLU A 3 34.43 -6.21 -7.53
N MET A 4 34.03 -5.35 -6.60
CA MET A 4 33.06 -5.73 -5.60
C MET A 4 31.75 -6.03 -6.34
N CYS A 5 31.38 -7.30 -6.39
CA CYS A 5 30.19 -7.77 -7.07
C CYS A 5 28.98 -7.02 -6.52
N ILE A 6 28.03 -6.61 -7.37
CA ILE A 6 26.79 -5.91 -6.96
C ILE A 6 26.03 -6.69 -5.87
N ARG A 7 26.22 -8.02 -5.81
CA ARG A 7 25.66 -8.91 -4.78
C ARG A 7 26.18 -8.65 -3.36
N ASP A 8 27.37 -8.04 -3.23
CA ASP A 8 28.02 -7.83 -1.93
C ASP A 8 27.74 -6.43 -1.36
N ARG A 9 26.94 -5.61 -2.04
CA ARG A 9 26.46 -4.35 -1.48
C ARG A 9 25.44 -4.65 -0.42
N LEU A 10 25.81 -4.43 0.83
CA LEU A 10 24.87 -4.46 1.96
C LEU A 10 23.63 -3.67 1.61
N PRO A 11 22.41 -4.21 1.82
CA PRO A 11 21.16 -3.51 1.52
C PRO A 11 20.93 -2.39 2.55
N VAL A 12 21.66 -1.28 2.38
CA VAL A 12 21.68 -0.16 3.35
C VAL A 12 20.28 0.38 3.62
N GLY A 13 19.44 0.49 2.59
CA GLY A 13 18.05 0.89 2.75
C GLY A 13 17.26 -0.06 3.66
N GLU A 14 17.47 -1.35 3.53
CA GLU A 14 16.84 -2.36 4.37
C GLU A 14 17.30 -2.29 5.82
N TYR A 15 18.58 -2.03 6.06
CA TYR A 15 19.08 -1.81 7.42
C TYR A 15 18.41 -0.61 8.10
N TYR A 16 18.31 0.52 7.39
CA TYR A 16 17.64 1.69 7.95
C TYR A 16 16.15 1.44 8.19
N ARG A 17 15.47 0.74 7.30
CA ARG A 17 14.07 0.34 7.49
C ARG A 17 13.91 -0.55 8.72
N THR A 18 14.74 -1.59 8.85
CA THR A 18 14.72 -2.52 9.98
C THR A 18 15.01 -1.80 11.31
N TYR A 19 16.01 -0.93 11.31
CA TYR A 19 16.33 -0.10 12.47
C TYR A 19 15.18 0.84 12.83
N GLY A 20 14.57 1.48 11.86
CA GLY A 20 13.39 2.32 12.04
C GLY A 20 12.22 1.54 12.67
N SER A 21 11.94 0.35 12.16
CA SER A 21 10.89 -0.53 12.71
C SER A 21 11.18 -0.95 14.16
N LEU A 22 12.43 -1.22 14.48
CA LEU A 22 12.83 -1.52 15.86
C LEU A 22 12.66 -0.31 16.77
N CYS A 23 13.06 0.88 16.29
CA CYS A 23 12.87 2.12 17.04
C CYS A 23 11.39 2.42 17.30
N LEU A 24 10.49 2.15 16.32
CA LEU A 24 9.04 2.26 16.52
C LEU A 24 8.55 1.36 17.65
N LYS A 25 8.94 0.09 17.66
CA LYS A 25 8.59 -0.87 18.70
C LYS A 25 9.07 -0.43 20.10
N LEU A 26 10.18 0.28 20.15
CA LEU A 26 10.75 0.83 21.36
C LEU A 26 10.26 2.26 21.69
N SER A 27 9.25 2.75 20.96
CA SER A 27 8.70 4.10 21.11
C SER A 27 9.74 5.22 20.93
N LYS A 28 10.81 4.95 20.18
CA LYS A 28 11.86 5.94 19.85
C LYS A 28 11.50 6.66 18.54
N PHE A 29 10.38 7.38 18.54
CA PHE A 29 9.73 7.88 17.31
C PHE A 29 10.62 8.83 16.48
N ARG A 30 11.43 9.70 17.11
CA ARG A 30 12.36 10.58 16.38
C ARG A 30 13.49 9.82 15.71
N ARG A 31 14.04 8.81 16.39
CA ARG A 31 15.06 7.93 15.77
C ARG A 31 14.48 7.10 14.64
N ALA A 32 13.24 6.61 14.81
CA ALA A 32 12.53 5.90 13.77
C ALA A 32 12.28 6.80 12.54
N GLU A 33 11.84 8.04 12.75
CA GLU A 33 11.67 9.05 11.69
C GLU A 33 12.95 9.22 10.86
N ASP A 34 14.09 9.48 11.52
CA ASP A 34 15.37 9.65 10.86
C ASP A 34 15.80 8.40 10.07
N ALA A 35 15.59 7.22 10.65
CA ALA A 35 15.91 5.94 10.00
C ALA A 35 15.06 5.70 8.74
N PHE A 36 13.74 5.91 8.81
CA PHE A 36 12.87 5.73 7.65
C PHE A 36 13.15 6.76 6.55
N LYS A 37 13.46 8.00 6.88
CA LYS A 37 13.89 9.01 5.89
C LYS A 37 15.16 8.57 5.16
N LYS A 38 16.14 8.03 5.88
CA LYS A 38 17.36 7.47 5.27
C LYS A 38 17.04 6.24 4.43
N ALA A 39 16.15 5.35 4.89
CA ALA A 39 15.71 4.20 4.10
C ALA A 39 15.09 4.64 2.77
N ILE A 40 14.23 5.65 2.77
CA ILE A 40 13.62 6.22 1.56
C ILE A 40 14.67 6.85 0.63
N CYS A 41 15.70 7.51 1.16
CA CYS A 41 16.81 8.04 0.33
C CYS A 41 17.55 6.90 -0.40
N TRP A 42 17.72 5.74 0.21
CA TRP A 42 18.39 4.59 -0.40
C TRP A 42 17.47 3.77 -1.32
N ASN A 43 16.20 3.68 -0.98
CA ASN A 43 15.17 3.00 -1.78
C ASN A 43 13.87 3.80 -1.82
N PRO A 44 13.74 4.72 -2.79
CA PRO A 44 12.59 5.63 -2.89
C PRO A 44 11.25 4.95 -3.23
N VAL A 45 11.25 3.65 -3.52
CA VAL A 45 10.06 2.87 -3.85
C VAL A 45 9.67 1.87 -2.76
N ASP A 46 10.35 1.89 -1.62
CA ASP A 46 10.07 1.00 -0.49
C ASP A 46 8.85 1.47 0.30
N LEU A 47 7.69 0.90 -0.01
CA LEU A 47 6.42 1.23 0.63
C LEU A 47 6.48 1.12 2.16
N ASP A 48 7.15 0.10 2.70
CA ASP A 48 7.22 -0.13 4.15
C ASP A 48 7.92 1.03 4.88
N SER A 49 8.90 1.67 4.24
CA SER A 49 9.56 2.86 4.80
C SER A 49 8.63 4.07 4.86
N TYR A 50 7.79 4.28 3.86
CA TYR A 50 6.75 5.35 3.89
C TYR A 50 5.69 5.08 4.95
N LEU A 51 5.21 3.84 5.05
CA LEU A 51 4.22 3.46 6.07
C LEU A 51 4.81 3.54 7.50
N GLY A 52 6.06 3.16 7.67
CA GLY A 52 6.78 3.31 8.93
C GLY A 52 6.94 4.78 9.32
N LEU A 53 7.27 5.64 8.36
CA LEU A 53 7.38 7.08 8.58
C LEU A 53 6.02 7.70 8.94
N ALA A 54 4.93 7.26 8.30
CA ALA A 54 3.58 7.66 8.67
C ALA A 54 3.26 7.30 10.13
N GLU A 55 3.61 6.09 10.56
CA GLU A 55 3.42 5.67 11.95
C GLU A 55 4.22 6.52 12.94
N CYS A 56 5.45 6.95 12.59
CA CYS A 56 6.21 7.92 13.37
C CYS A 56 5.44 9.23 13.53
N TYR A 57 4.94 9.80 12.45
CA TYR A 57 4.21 11.07 12.48
C TYR A 57 2.88 10.99 13.22
N LYS A 58 2.19 9.85 13.14
CA LYS A 58 1.01 9.56 13.94
C LYS A 58 1.33 9.64 15.44
N ASN A 59 2.37 8.93 15.89
CA ASN A 59 2.77 8.89 17.29
C ASN A 59 3.37 10.22 17.78
N LEU A 60 3.95 11.02 16.90
CA LEU A 60 4.44 12.37 17.19
C LEU A 60 3.36 13.45 17.10
N ASN A 61 2.11 13.05 16.79
CA ASN A 61 0.98 13.97 16.59
C ASN A 61 1.24 15.03 15.49
N MET A 62 1.93 14.64 14.43
CA MET A 62 2.30 15.50 13.30
C MET A 62 1.38 15.21 12.10
N LEU A 63 0.10 15.59 12.23
CA LEU A 63 -0.98 15.17 11.34
C LEU A 63 -0.77 15.59 9.86
N SER A 64 -0.23 16.79 9.61
CA SER A 64 0.06 17.23 8.23
C SER A 64 1.12 16.36 7.56
N ARG A 65 2.22 16.06 8.27
CA ARG A 65 3.27 15.19 7.75
C ARG A 65 2.80 13.74 7.60
N TYR A 66 1.91 13.29 8.49
CA TYR A 66 1.24 11.99 8.36
C TYR A 66 0.47 11.90 7.05
N LEU A 67 -0.34 12.93 6.72
CA LEU A 67 -1.07 12.99 5.46
C LEU A 67 -0.12 12.99 4.26
N ASP A 68 0.89 13.85 4.27
CA ASP A 68 1.83 14.00 3.16
C ASP A 68 2.53 12.67 2.84
N VAL A 69 3.06 11.98 3.85
CA VAL A 69 3.74 10.70 3.63
C VAL A 69 2.77 9.58 3.24
N THR A 70 1.54 9.59 3.76
CA THR A 70 0.51 8.62 3.35
C THR A 70 0.14 8.82 1.87
N LYS A 71 0.00 10.06 1.42
CA LYS A 71 -0.22 10.39 0.01
C LYS A 71 0.95 9.99 -0.89
N GLN A 72 2.18 10.15 -0.41
CA GLN A 72 3.36 9.66 -1.14
C GLN A 72 3.39 8.12 -1.25
N ALA A 73 2.98 7.42 -0.19
CA ALA A 73 2.91 5.96 -0.17
C ALA A 73 1.89 5.39 -1.17
N TYR A 74 0.82 6.12 -1.45
CA TYR A 74 -0.29 5.67 -2.29
C TYR A 74 0.15 5.04 -3.62
N ARG A 75 1.04 5.71 -4.36
CA ARG A 75 1.52 5.22 -5.66
C ARG A 75 2.28 3.89 -5.61
N PHE A 76 2.73 3.47 -4.43
CA PHE A 76 3.42 2.18 -4.24
C PHE A 76 2.50 1.09 -3.70
N CYS A 77 1.22 1.39 -3.45
CA CYS A 77 0.23 0.42 -3.00
C CYS A 77 -0.26 -0.44 -4.18
N CYS A 78 0.42 -1.55 -4.42
CA CYS A 78 0.19 -2.44 -5.57
C CYS A 78 -0.49 -3.77 -5.20
N SER A 79 -1.01 -3.90 -3.99
CA SER A 79 -1.76 -5.07 -3.53
C SER A 79 -3.05 -4.67 -2.84
N ARG A 80 -3.99 -5.60 -2.74
CA ARG A 80 -5.24 -5.36 -1.99
C ARG A 80 -4.96 -5.01 -0.54
N ALA A 81 -4.05 -5.71 0.12
CA ALA A 81 -3.67 -5.45 1.51
C ALA A 81 -3.06 -4.05 1.71
N THR A 82 -2.17 -3.62 0.81
CA THR A 82 -1.54 -2.29 0.89
C THR A 82 -2.50 -1.17 0.55
N MET A 83 -3.42 -1.36 -0.41
CA MET A 83 -4.50 -0.42 -0.68
C MET A 83 -5.41 -0.26 0.55
N ALA A 84 -5.78 -1.36 1.20
CA ALA A 84 -6.56 -1.31 2.44
C ALA A 84 -5.81 -0.52 3.53
N ARG A 85 -4.50 -0.68 3.65
CA ARG A 85 -3.68 0.08 4.59
C ARG A 85 -3.71 1.58 4.29
N TYR A 86 -3.60 1.96 3.02
CA TYR A 86 -3.73 3.35 2.59
C TYR A 86 -5.08 3.95 3.03
N TYR A 87 -6.19 3.26 2.78
CA TYR A 87 -7.51 3.77 3.19
C TYR A 87 -7.68 3.81 4.71
N ARG A 88 -7.13 2.86 5.46
CA ARG A 88 -7.12 2.95 6.93
C ARG A 88 -6.32 4.14 7.43
N ASN A 89 -5.18 4.44 6.82
CA ASN A 89 -4.41 5.63 7.15
C ASN A 89 -5.20 6.91 6.87
N MET A 90 -5.90 6.98 5.74
CA MET A 90 -6.79 8.10 5.42
C MET A 90 -7.96 8.20 6.39
N GLY A 91 -8.54 7.05 6.78
CA GLY A 91 -9.59 6.99 7.81
C GLY A 91 -9.13 7.60 9.14
N PHE A 92 -7.95 7.22 9.61
CA PHE A 92 -7.36 7.83 10.81
C PHE A 92 -7.18 9.35 10.68
N TYR A 93 -6.68 9.82 9.54
CA TYR A 93 -6.54 11.25 9.28
C TYR A 93 -7.87 11.98 9.41
N TYR A 94 -8.95 11.45 8.83
CA TYR A 94 -10.26 12.06 8.90
C TYR A 94 -10.92 11.98 10.27
N VAL A 95 -10.67 10.93 11.05
CA VAL A 95 -11.05 10.88 12.47
C VAL A 95 -10.39 12.05 13.22
N ALA A 96 -9.09 12.24 13.03
CA ALA A 96 -8.34 13.32 13.67
C ALA A 96 -8.79 14.74 13.20
N ARG A 97 -9.41 14.82 12.03
CA ARG A 97 -9.97 16.07 11.47
C ARG A 97 -11.47 16.24 11.76
N TYR A 98 -12.06 15.34 12.54
CA TYR A 98 -13.50 15.35 12.83
C TYR A 98 -14.40 15.25 11.58
N ASN A 99 -13.89 14.74 10.47
CA ASN A 99 -14.66 14.43 9.28
C ASN A 99 -15.12 12.97 9.36
N THR A 100 -16.20 12.74 10.09
CA THR A 100 -16.68 11.38 10.41
C THR A 100 -17.24 10.66 9.19
N GLU A 101 -17.84 11.37 8.22
CA GLU A 101 -18.30 10.76 6.97
C GLU A 101 -17.14 10.21 6.17
N ALA A 102 -16.11 11.01 5.89
CA ALA A 102 -14.92 10.56 5.17
C ALA A 102 -14.19 9.44 5.90
N ALA A 103 -14.11 9.51 7.24
CA ALA A 103 -13.50 8.46 8.05
C ALA A 103 -14.22 7.11 7.91
N ARG A 104 -15.55 7.11 8.06
CA ARG A 104 -16.38 5.91 7.90
C ARG A 104 -16.25 5.31 6.50
N VAL A 105 -16.28 6.15 5.48
CA VAL A 105 -16.11 5.71 4.09
C VAL A 105 -14.74 5.12 3.87
N CYS A 106 -13.67 5.74 4.34
CA CYS A 106 -12.31 5.21 4.20
C CYS A 106 -12.15 3.83 4.86
N TYR A 107 -12.64 3.64 6.09
CA TYR A 107 -12.56 2.35 6.76
C TYR A 107 -13.45 1.28 6.09
N THR A 108 -14.66 1.64 5.67
CA THR A 108 -15.53 0.72 4.92
C THR A 108 -14.91 0.32 3.59
N TYR A 109 -14.34 1.29 2.87
CA TYR A 109 -13.68 1.07 1.58
C TYR A 109 -12.42 0.23 1.71
N SER A 110 -11.67 0.39 2.81
CA SER A 110 -10.52 -0.47 3.12
C SER A 110 -10.91 -1.95 3.19
N ASN A 111 -12.07 -2.26 3.78
CA ASN A 111 -12.58 -3.62 3.91
C ASN A 111 -13.01 -4.26 2.58
N ILE A 112 -13.29 -3.47 1.53
CA ILE A 112 -13.54 -3.98 0.18
C ILE A 112 -12.26 -4.57 -0.40
N TYR A 113 -11.11 -3.92 -0.15
CA TYR A 113 -9.82 -4.43 -0.62
C TYR A 113 -9.32 -5.59 0.25
N TYR A 114 -9.27 -5.37 1.55
CA TYR A 114 -8.81 -6.38 2.50
C TYR A 114 -9.42 -6.13 3.88
N LYS A 115 -10.32 -7.01 4.29
CA LYS A 115 -11.01 -6.88 5.58
C LYS A 115 -10.04 -7.06 6.74
N THR A 116 -10.13 -6.20 7.76
CA THR A 116 -9.30 -6.24 8.96
C THR A 116 -10.11 -5.91 10.21
N ASP A 117 -9.72 -6.52 11.34
CA ASP A 117 -10.27 -6.19 12.65
C ASP A 117 -10.01 -4.73 13.03
N ASN A 118 -8.89 -4.17 12.58
CA ASN A 118 -8.57 -2.76 12.83
C ASN A 118 -9.65 -1.83 12.25
N ALA A 119 -9.99 -1.99 10.97
CA ALA A 119 -11.04 -1.17 10.34
C ALA A 119 -12.40 -1.39 11.00
N ASP A 120 -12.76 -2.64 11.32
CA ASP A 120 -14.03 -2.97 11.98
C ASP A 120 -14.11 -2.34 13.39
N ASN A 121 -13.01 -2.33 14.13
CA ASN A 121 -12.95 -1.72 15.46
C ASN A 121 -13.07 -0.19 15.41
N GLU A 122 -12.43 0.44 14.42
CA GLU A 122 -12.54 1.89 14.21
C GLU A 122 -13.97 2.28 13.82
N LEU A 123 -14.62 1.51 12.94
CA LEU A 123 -16.03 1.74 12.59
C LEU A 123 -16.95 1.60 13.81
N LYS A 124 -16.77 0.58 14.64
CA LYS A 124 -17.52 0.42 15.89
C LYS A 124 -17.28 1.57 16.87
N TYR A 125 -16.04 2.00 16.99
CA TYR A 125 -15.71 3.16 17.82
C TYR A 125 -16.46 4.43 17.36
N LEU A 126 -16.46 4.69 16.05
CA LEU A 126 -17.18 5.83 15.47
C LEU A 126 -18.71 5.71 15.68
N GLU A 127 -19.29 4.52 15.52
CA GLU A 127 -20.70 4.27 15.79
C GLU A 127 -21.07 4.57 17.24
N GLN A 128 -20.24 4.15 18.17
CA GLN A 128 -20.45 4.40 19.61
C GLN A 128 -20.29 5.88 19.94
N ALA A 129 -19.22 6.51 19.45
CA ALA A 129 -18.94 7.92 19.73
C ALA A 129 -20.00 8.87 19.17
N LEU A 130 -20.61 8.53 18.04
CA LEU A 130 -21.64 9.33 17.37
C LEU A 130 -23.06 8.89 17.77
N ASN A 131 -23.22 7.78 18.47
CA ASN A 131 -24.51 7.11 18.71
C ASN A 131 -25.33 6.93 17.42
N ASP A 132 -24.64 6.54 16.35
CA ASP A 132 -25.20 6.43 15.00
C ASP A 132 -24.48 5.31 14.22
N LYS A 133 -25.24 4.41 13.60
CA LYS A 133 -24.70 3.32 12.82
C LYS A 133 -24.06 3.83 11.54
N THR A 134 -22.98 3.14 11.10
CA THR A 134 -22.38 3.40 9.81
C THR A 134 -23.42 3.13 8.71
N PRO A 135 -23.69 4.11 7.81
CA PRO A 135 -24.61 3.89 6.71
C PRO A 135 -24.14 2.78 5.77
N GLU A 136 -25.07 2.10 5.14
CA GLU A 136 -24.76 1.16 4.06
C GLU A 136 -24.50 1.97 2.78
N TYR A 137 -23.20 2.17 2.47
CA TYR A 137 -22.78 2.84 1.26
C TYR A 137 -22.67 1.87 0.10
N SER A 138 -23.20 2.22 -1.07
CA SER A 138 -22.80 1.58 -2.31
C SER A 138 -21.34 1.96 -2.67
N VAL A 139 -20.66 1.14 -3.47
CA VAL A 139 -19.30 1.44 -3.94
C VAL A 139 -19.25 2.81 -4.63
N LYS A 140 -20.25 3.12 -5.46
CA LYS A 140 -20.32 4.40 -6.16
C LYS A 140 -20.47 5.61 -5.22
N GLN A 141 -21.30 5.48 -4.17
CA GLN A 141 -21.44 6.53 -3.15
C GLN A 141 -20.12 6.75 -2.42
N MET A 142 -19.41 5.67 -2.03
CA MET A 142 -18.11 5.77 -1.39
C MET A 142 -17.09 6.46 -2.30
N GLN A 143 -17.03 6.11 -3.58
CA GLN A 143 -16.13 6.74 -4.54
C GLN A 143 -16.37 8.25 -4.67
N VAL A 144 -17.64 8.67 -4.70
CA VAL A 144 -17.99 10.12 -4.73
C VAL A 144 -17.51 10.82 -3.46
N ILE A 145 -17.68 10.20 -2.29
CA ILE A 145 -17.23 10.79 -1.02
C ILE A 145 -15.70 10.84 -0.94
N LEU A 146 -15.02 9.80 -1.40
CA LEU A 146 -13.56 9.77 -1.48
C LEU A 146 -13.04 10.88 -2.39
N ASP A 147 -13.57 11.00 -3.59
CA ASP A 147 -13.17 12.00 -4.57
C ASP A 147 -13.38 13.43 -4.04
N LYS A 148 -14.52 13.70 -3.41
CA LYS A 148 -14.82 14.99 -2.74
C LYS A 148 -13.77 15.37 -1.69
N ASN A 149 -13.16 14.37 -1.06
CA ASN A 149 -12.14 14.54 -0.02
C ASN A 149 -10.71 14.34 -0.56
N GLU A 150 -10.52 14.36 -1.88
CA GLU A 150 -9.22 14.20 -2.52
C GLU A 150 -8.51 12.88 -2.14
N VAL A 151 -9.31 11.81 -1.95
CA VAL A 151 -8.82 10.44 -1.74
C VAL A 151 -9.08 9.65 -3.00
N GLU A 152 -8.06 9.05 -3.55
CA GLU A 152 -8.12 8.29 -4.78
C GLU A 152 -9.01 7.04 -4.60
N PRO A 153 -10.02 6.80 -5.47
CA PRO A 153 -10.98 5.70 -5.28
C PRO A 153 -10.48 4.33 -5.78
N GLY A 154 -9.22 4.22 -6.13
CA GLY A 154 -8.60 2.99 -6.65
C GLY A 154 -7.09 3.07 -6.64
N PRO A 155 -6.38 2.04 -7.17
CA PRO A 155 -4.94 2.04 -7.26
C PRO A 155 -4.43 3.10 -8.25
N ASP A 156 -3.16 3.49 -8.10
CA ASP A 156 -2.51 4.41 -9.03
C ASP A 156 -2.40 3.78 -10.42
N SER A 157 -3.16 4.30 -11.37
CA SER A 157 -3.23 3.80 -12.74
C SER A 157 -1.88 3.83 -13.46
N LYS A 158 -1.04 4.83 -13.15
CA LYS A 158 0.32 4.92 -13.69
C LYS A 158 1.18 3.74 -13.23
N THR A 159 1.18 3.47 -11.94
CA THR A 159 1.97 2.37 -11.35
C THR A 159 1.49 1.03 -11.88
N ILE A 160 0.18 0.79 -11.92
CA ILE A 160 -0.39 -0.44 -12.48
C ILE A 160 -0.03 -0.58 -13.95
N GLY A 161 -0.14 0.49 -14.74
CA GLY A 161 0.24 0.50 -16.15
C GLY A 161 1.72 0.20 -16.38
N ILE A 162 2.61 0.70 -15.53
CA ILE A 162 4.06 0.39 -15.59
C ILE A 162 4.30 -1.10 -15.31
N ILE A 163 3.69 -1.65 -14.27
CA ILE A 163 3.85 -3.07 -13.91
C ILE A 163 3.36 -3.97 -15.06
N TYR A 164 2.19 -3.65 -15.62
CA TYR A 164 1.67 -4.37 -16.78
C TYR A 164 2.63 -4.32 -17.96
N ARG A 165 3.16 -3.13 -18.28
CA ARG A 165 4.11 -2.95 -19.37
C ARG A 165 5.43 -3.70 -19.17
N VAL A 166 5.92 -3.76 -17.94
CA VAL A 166 7.09 -4.60 -17.60
C VAL A 166 6.77 -6.07 -17.86
N GLY A 167 5.58 -6.54 -17.49
CA GLY A 167 5.12 -7.89 -17.79
C GLY A 167 5.16 -8.21 -19.29
N GLU A 168 4.65 -7.31 -20.13
CA GLU A 168 4.72 -7.46 -21.61
C GLU A 168 6.16 -7.52 -22.13
N LEU A 169 7.06 -6.67 -21.61
CA LEU A 169 8.46 -6.67 -22.00
C LEU A 169 9.14 -8.00 -21.60
N MET A 170 8.86 -8.50 -20.41
CA MET A 170 9.42 -9.77 -19.95
C MET A 170 8.87 -10.96 -20.75
N MET A 171 7.62 -10.92 -21.20
CA MET A 171 7.09 -11.90 -22.18
C MET A 171 7.92 -11.91 -23.46
N ASN A 172 8.21 -10.74 -24.01
CA ASN A 172 9.01 -10.61 -25.23
C ASN A 172 10.44 -11.12 -25.05
N ASP A 173 11.00 -10.88 -23.86
CA ASP A 173 12.36 -11.34 -23.49
C ASP A 173 12.40 -12.82 -23.05
N LYS A 174 11.24 -13.50 -23.06
CA LYS A 174 11.06 -14.89 -22.62
C LYS A 174 11.37 -15.13 -21.14
N ASP A 175 11.37 -14.08 -20.32
CA ASP A 175 11.38 -14.21 -18.86
C ASP A 175 9.95 -14.40 -18.34
N TYR A 176 9.41 -15.58 -18.55
CA TYR A 176 8.03 -15.92 -18.23
C TYR A 176 7.73 -15.88 -16.73
N ARG A 177 8.72 -16.11 -15.87
CA ARG A 177 8.55 -16.02 -14.42
C ARG A 177 8.31 -14.60 -13.98
N LEU A 178 9.15 -13.66 -14.43
CA LEU A 178 8.99 -12.25 -14.09
C LEU A 178 7.74 -11.66 -14.75
N ALA A 179 7.42 -12.06 -15.99
CA ALA A 179 6.17 -11.68 -16.64
C ALA A 179 4.95 -12.13 -15.81
N ARG A 180 4.95 -13.39 -15.39
CA ARG A 180 3.89 -13.96 -14.54
C ARG A 180 3.75 -13.18 -13.23
N ASP A 181 4.84 -12.83 -12.56
CA ASP A 181 4.81 -12.06 -11.32
C ASP A 181 4.20 -10.68 -11.54
N CYS A 182 4.56 -9.98 -12.61
CA CYS A 182 3.99 -8.69 -12.97
C CYS A 182 2.48 -8.78 -13.22
N PHE A 183 2.03 -9.71 -14.04
CA PHE A 183 0.62 -9.89 -14.34
C PHE A 183 -0.19 -10.35 -13.13
N SER A 184 0.41 -11.14 -12.24
CA SER A 184 -0.21 -11.53 -10.97
C SER A 184 -0.49 -10.33 -10.06
N ILE A 185 0.45 -9.40 -9.96
CA ILE A 185 0.26 -8.15 -9.21
C ILE A 185 -0.91 -7.35 -9.79
N VAL A 186 -0.93 -7.16 -11.11
CA VAL A 186 -2.01 -6.40 -11.77
C VAL A 186 -3.35 -7.10 -11.59
N TYR A 187 -3.40 -8.43 -11.76
CA TYR A 187 -4.63 -9.20 -11.58
C TYR A 187 -5.16 -9.14 -10.13
N ASP A 188 -4.29 -9.27 -9.13
CA ASP A 188 -4.69 -9.21 -7.71
C ASP A 188 -5.48 -7.93 -7.42
N ILE A 189 -5.05 -6.81 -7.96
CA ILE A 189 -5.63 -5.50 -7.65
C ILE A 189 -6.79 -5.11 -8.57
N THR A 190 -6.77 -5.51 -9.86
CA THR A 190 -7.78 -5.14 -10.86
C THR A 190 -8.87 -6.18 -11.04
N GLN A 191 -8.57 -7.46 -10.78
CA GLN A 191 -9.45 -8.60 -11.03
C GLN A 191 -9.91 -8.74 -12.49
N GLU A 192 -9.09 -8.29 -13.45
CA GLU A 192 -9.41 -8.37 -14.88
C GLU A 192 -9.37 -9.82 -15.39
N THR A 193 -10.49 -10.28 -15.94
CA THR A 193 -10.66 -11.68 -16.37
C THR A 193 -9.65 -12.11 -17.43
N GLN A 194 -9.27 -11.21 -18.33
CA GLN A 194 -8.28 -11.50 -19.39
C GLN A 194 -6.91 -11.84 -18.82
N LEU A 195 -6.50 -11.15 -17.74
CA LEU A 195 -5.25 -11.45 -17.03
C LEU A 195 -5.28 -12.82 -16.36
N LYS A 196 -6.44 -13.23 -15.83
CA LYS A 196 -6.58 -14.56 -15.23
C LYS A 196 -6.29 -15.66 -16.26
N THR A 197 -6.85 -15.56 -17.46
CA THR A 197 -6.61 -16.53 -18.52
C THR A 197 -5.14 -16.60 -18.89
N LEU A 198 -4.48 -15.45 -19.05
CA LEU A 198 -3.05 -15.36 -19.34
C LEU A 198 -2.18 -15.99 -18.24
N LEU A 199 -2.53 -15.75 -16.97
CA LEU A 199 -1.83 -16.35 -15.83
C LEU A 199 -1.99 -17.86 -15.79
N ASP A 200 -3.19 -18.38 -16.04
CA ASP A 200 -3.44 -19.82 -16.09
C ASP A 200 -2.65 -20.51 -17.23
N GLU A 201 -2.47 -19.85 -18.37
CA GLU A 201 -1.62 -20.32 -19.47
C GLU A 201 -0.14 -20.32 -19.10
N LEU A 202 0.36 -19.23 -18.51
CA LEU A 202 1.75 -19.11 -18.07
C LEU A 202 2.11 -20.13 -16.97
N ASP A 203 1.19 -20.39 -16.05
CA ASP A 203 1.42 -21.39 -14.98
C ASP A 203 1.56 -22.80 -15.57
N LYS A 204 0.76 -23.18 -16.56
CA LYS A 204 0.90 -24.46 -17.27
C LYS A 204 2.24 -24.58 -17.98
N ASP A 205 2.63 -23.55 -18.72
CA ASP A 205 3.91 -23.55 -19.46
C ASP A 205 5.11 -23.64 -18.52
N LEU A 206 5.04 -23.02 -17.35
CA LEU A 206 6.09 -23.08 -16.34
C LEU A 206 6.16 -24.44 -15.62
N GLU A 207 5.03 -25.11 -15.43
CA GLU A 207 4.96 -26.47 -14.89
C GLU A 207 5.54 -27.49 -15.88
N ASP A 208 5.15 -27.41 -17.14
CA ASP A 208 5.59 -28.32 -18.21
C ASP A 208 7.10 -28.19 -18.49
N ASN A 209 7.70 -27.02 -18.31
CA ASN A 209 9.13 -26.79 -18.49
C ASN A 209 10.00 -27.18 -17.27
N ASN A 210 9.38 -27.47 -16.11
CA ASN A 210 10.06 -27.92 -14.90
C ASN A 210 9.93 -29.46 -14.67
N ALA A 211 9.16 -30.17 -15.50
CA ALA A 211 9.00 -31.62 -15.48
C ALA A 211 9.95 -32.30 -16.47
#